data_c12d08165d1eca18e1ee45c772028e85
#
_entry.id   c12d08165d1eca18e1ee45c772028e85
#
_cell.length_a   1.000
_cell.length_b   1.000
_cell.length_c   1.000
_cell.angle_alpha   90.00
_cell.angle_beta   90.00
_cell.angle_gamma   90.00
#
_symmetry.space_group_name_H-M   'P 1'
#
loop_
_entity.id
_entity.type
_entity.pdbx_description
1 polymer ?
#
loop_
_entity_poly.entity_id
_entity_poly.type
_entity_poly.pdbx_seq_one_letter_code
_entity_poly.pdbx_strand_id
1 'polypeptide(L)'
;MWFKCSRFDSLLIQLQTQNTTYLTLLNKCYTNKNKIRTFMKITIPYYLHKAGAGFPSPATDYIEEDIDLNVHLIKNVPATFVIRVQGKSMTDVGINDGDILVVDKSLTPKNFSTVIANVHDELVVKNLVQERDKKFLTSGSKEFTDRILINEDEDIFIWGVVTYVFHSVY
;
A
#
# COMPACT_ATOMS: atom_id res chain seq x y z
N MET A 1 32.17 2.68 -14.06
CA MET A 1 33.24 2.23 -13.15
C MET A 1 32.58 1.62 -11.92
N TRP A 2 32.44 0.30 -11.92
CA TRP A 2 31.72 -0.47 -10.90
C TRP A 2 32.69 -0.80 -9.77
N PHE A 3 32.53 -0.23 -8.61
CA PHE A 3 33.22 -0.71 -7.41
C PHE A 3 32.44 -1.89 -6.83
N LYS A 4 32.97 -3.07 -6.99
CA LYS A 4 32.53 -4.29 -6.31
C LYS A 4 32.70 -4.10 -4.79
N CYS A 5 31.59 -4.13 -4.07
CA CYS A 5 31.57 -4.19 -2.59
C CYS A 5 31.82 -5.65 -2.12
N SER A 6 32.90 -6.28 -2.56
CA SER A 6 33.23 -7.68 -2.23
C SER A 6 34.12 -7.82 -0.99
N ARG A 7 34.40 -6.73 -0.26
CA ARG A 7 35.28 -6.74 0.91
C ARG A 7 34.55 -6.62 2.27
N PHE A 8 33.23 -6.49 2.23
CA PHE A 8 32.42 -6.32 3.46
C PHE A 8 31.77 -7.61 3.96
N ASP A 9 31.59 -8.63 3.12
CA ASP A 9 30.92 -9.87 3.52
C ASP A 9 31.75 -10.72 4.52
N SER A 10 33.08 -10.60 4.50
CA SER A 10 33.95 -11.34 5.43
C SER A 10 34.05 -10.67 6.82
N LEU A 11 33.77 -9.38 6.95
CA LEU A 11 33.74 -8.67 8.24
C LEU A 11 32.43 -8.83 9.00
N LEU A 12 31.32 -9.07 8.29
CA LEU A 12 29.98 -9.21 8.86
C LEU A 12 29.81 -10.49 9.69
N ILE A 13 30.56 -11.53 9.38
CA ILE A 13 30.46 -12.83 10.09
C ILE A 13 31.17 -12.79 11.46
N GLN A 14 32.12 -11.90 11.67
CA GLN A 14 32.88 -11.83 12.93
C GLN A 14 32.36 -10.84 13.98
N LEU A 15 31.33 -10.00 13.64
CA LEU A 15 30.91 -8.91 14.53
C LEU A 15 29.46 -9.07 15.02
N GLN A 16 28.89 -10.27 14.99
CA GLN A 16 27.54 -10.55 15.47
C GLN A 16 27.37 -10.49 17.00
N THR A 17 28.37 -10.08 17.76
CA THR A 17 28.32 -10.12 19.24
C THR A 17 28.31 -8.78 19.96
N GLN A 18 28.40 -7.63 19.30
CA GLN A 18 28.39 -6.36 20.02
C GLN A 18 27.62 -5.23 19.30
N ASN A 19 26.41 -4.97 19.84
CA ASN A 19 25.73 -3.68 20.01
C ASN A 19 25.39 -2.75 18.81
N THR A 20 24.10 -2.46 18.77
CA THR A 20 23.31 -1.22 18.44
C THR A 20 23.91 -0.15 17.49
N THR A 21 25.22 0.02 17.47
CA THR A 21 25.90 1.05 16.65
C THR A 21 26.04 0.65 15.18
N TYR A 22 25.94 -0.63 14.86
CA TYR A 22 26.11 -1.15 13.49
C TYR A 22 24.87 -1.03 12.60
N LEU A 23 23.68 -0.96 13.20
CA LEU A 23 22.47 -0.66 12.44
C LEU A 23 22.50 0.74 11.81
N THR A 24 23.21 1.67 12.44
CA THR A 24 23.39 3.04 11.94
C THR A 24 24.34 3.11 10.73
N LEU A 25 25.28 2.18 10.60
CA LEU A 25 26.26 2.15 9.50
C LEU A 25 25.73 1.41 8.26
N LEU A 26 24.89 0.39 8.43
CA LEU A 26 24.24 -0.30 7.30
C LEU A 26 23.23 0.58 6.56
N ASN A 27 22.63 1.55 7.27
CA ASN A 27 21.77 2.55 6.63
C ASN A 27 22.53 3.57 5.75
N LYS A 28 23.85 3.63 5.88
CA LYS A 28 24.70 4.57 5.12
C LYS A 28 25.14 4.05 3.75
N CYS A 29 25.05 2.77 3.48
CA CYS A 29 25.51 2.17 2.22
C CYS A 29 24.45 2.08 1.12
N TYR A 30 23.19 2.41 1.42
CA TYR A 30 22.10 2.42 0.42
C TYR A 30 21.80 3.85 -0.07
N THR A 31 22.83 4.57 -0.48
CA THR A 31 22.65 5.90 -1.08
C THR A 31 22.50 5.81 -2.60
N ASN A 32 21.29 5.81 -3.06
CA ASN A 32 21.00 6.30 -4.39
C ASN A 32 20.92 7.83 -4.35
N LYS A 33 21.53 8.47 -5.32
CA LYS A 33 22.03 9.86 -5.39
C LYS A 33 21.12 11.03 -4.99
N ASN A 34 19.96 10.89 -4.34
CA ASN A 34 19.13 12.07 -4.00
C ASN A 34 18.23 12.04 -2.77
N LYS A 35 18.23 11.01 -1.91
CA LYS A 35 17.57 11.14 -0.59
C LYS A 35 17.98 10.02 0.34
N ILE A 36 18.68 10.35 1.43
CA ILE A 36 18.79 9.48 2.61
C ILE A 36 17.35 9.31 3.15
N ARG A 37 16.71 8.19 2.85
CA ARG A 37 15.48 7.81 3.54
C ARG A 37 15.89 7.18 4.87
N THR A 38 16.03 8.02 5.89
CA THR A 38 16.05 7.54 7.26
C THR A 38 14.66 6.97 7.53
N PHE A 39 14.56 5.66 7.65
CA PHE A 39 13.33 5.01 8.13
C PHE A 39 13.22 5.32 9.63
N MET A 40 12.60 6.44 9.96
CA MET A 40 12.20 6.69 11.33
C MET A 40 11.01 5.78 11.63
N LYS A 41 11.17 4.90 12.61
CA LYS A 41 10.05 4.18 13.19
C LYS A 41 9.19 5.22 13.93
N ILE A 42 8.01 5.48 13.42
CA ILE A 42 7.02 6.35 14.08
C ILE A 42 5.98 5.43 14.67
N THR A 43 5.97 5.33 15.99
CA THR A 43 4.90 4.66 16.74
C THR A 43 3.94 5.72 17.27
N ILE A 44 2.65 5.40 17.25
CA ILE A 44 1.59 6.23 17.81
C ILE A 44 0.76 5.39 18.76
N PRO A 45 0.21 5.98 19.85
CA PRO A 45 -0.68 5.27 20.76
C PRO A 45 -1.90 4.73 20.02
N TYR A 46 -2.21 3.47 20.25
CA TYR A 46 -3.38 2.80 19.72
C TYR A 46 -4.32 2.42 20.87
N TYR A 47 -5.46 3.06 20.90
CA TYR A 47 -6.49 2.78 21.90
C TYR A 47 -7.29 1.55 21.46
N LEU A 48 -7.21 0.47 22.21
CA LEU A 48 -7.93 -0.78 21.90
C LEU A 48 -9.45 -0.63 22.12
N HIS A 49 -9.86 0.42 22.84
CA HIS A 49 -11.28 0.70 23.06
C HIS A 49 -11.95 1.21 21.78
N LYS A 50 -13.09 0.58 21.43
CA LYS A 50 -13.87 1.00 20.26
C LYS A 50 -14.63 2.27 20.57
N ALA A 51 -14.35 3.35 19.85
CA ALA A 51 -15.19 4.53 19.89
C ALA A 51 -16.57 4.21 19.28
N GLY A 52 -17.63 4.36 20.07
CA GLY A 52 -18.99 4.19 19.58
C GLY A 52 -19.39 5.36 18.67
N ALA A 53 -19.91 5.07 17.50
CA ALA A 53 -20.49 6.07 16.60
C ALA A 53 -21.94 6.44 16.98
N GLY A 54 -22.38 6.06 18.15
CA GLY A 54 -23.72 6.31 18.69
C GLY A 54 -23.66 6.73 20.16
N PHE A 55 -24.47 6.09 21.03
CA PHE A 55 -24.49 6.38 22.46
C PHE A 55 -23.15 6.07 23.13
N PRO A 56 -22.68 6.94 24.06
CA PRO A 56 -21.44 6.68 24.78
C PRO A 56 -21.56 5.42 25.65
N SER A 57 -20.57 4.54 25.52
CA SER A 57 -20.41 3.41 26.43
C SER A 57 -19.65 3.86 27.69
N PRO A 58 -19.93 3.33 28.89
CA PRO A 58 -19.18 3.69 30.11
C PRO A 58 -17.69 3.35 29.87
N ALA A 59 -16.84 4.27 30.36
CA ALA A 59 -15.40 4.17 30.27
C ALA A 59 -14.90 2.90 30.98
N THR A 60 -14.36 1.99 30.24
CA THR A 60 -13.56 0.87 30.73
C THR A 60 -12.08 1.18 30.54
N ASP A 61 -11.22 0.56 31.35
CA ASP A 61 -9.78 0.79 31.37
C ASP A 61 -9.17 0.80 29.96
N TYR A 62 -8.55 1.89 29.62
CA TYR A 62 -7.89 2.08 28.33
C TYR A 62 -6.56 1.33 28.35
N ILE A 63 -6.46 0.28 27.55
CA ILE A 63 -5.18 -0.35 27.28
C ILE A 63 -4.63 0.34 26.02
N GLU A 64 -3.49 1.00 26.15
CA GLU A 64 -2.76 1.60 25.04
C GLU A 64 -1.69 0.64 24.57
N GLU A 65 -1.60 0.46 23.29
CA GLU A 65 -0.49 -0.23 22.62
C GLU A 65 0.13 0.73 21.60
N ASP A 66 1.45 0.67 21.46
CA ASP A 66 2.12 1.41 20.40
C ASP A 66 1.96 0.68 19.07
N ILE A 67 1.44 1.37 18.06
CA ILE A 67 1.34 0.84 16.71
C ILE A 67 2.31 1.55 15.76
N ASP A 68 3.05 0.75 14.99
CA ASP A 68 3.77 1.24 13.83
C ASP A 68 2.88 1.09 12.59
N LEU A 69 2.35 2.21 12.09
CA LEU A 69 1.46 2.20 10.95
C LEU A 69 2.09 1.61 9.68
N ASN A 70 3.40 1.76 9.49
CA ASN A 70 4.07 1.18 8.34
C ASN A 70 3.98 -0.35 8.38
N VAL A 71 4.28 -0.95 9.55
CA VAL A 71 4.19 -2.41 9.74
C VAL A 71 2.74 -2.89 9.65
N HIS A 72 1.79 -2.09 10.14
CA HIS A 72 0.38 -2.42 10.13
C HIS A 72 -0.21 -2.43 8.72
N LEU A 73 0.10 -1.42 7.93
CA LEU A 73 -0.50 -1.19 6.61
C LEU A 73 0.25 -1.85 5.46
N ILE A 74 1.58 -1.95 5.57
CA ILE A 74 2.45 -2.42 4.49
C ILE A 74 2.98 -3.81 4.82
N LYS A 75 2.44 -4.83 4.15
CA LYS A 75 2.86 -6.23 4.36
C LYS A 75 4.05 -6.62 3.49
N ASN A 76 4.18 -6.01 2.31
CA ASN A 76 5.25 -6.29 1.35
C ASN A 76 5.84 -4.98 0.82
N VAL A 77 6.83 -4.43 1.54
CA VAL A 77 7.45 -3.13 1.21
C VAL A 77 7.94 -3.03 -0.25
N PRO A 78 8.65 -4.04 -0.81
CA PRO A 78 9.11 -3.98 -2.20
C PRO A 78 8.00 -3.94 -3.25
N ALA A 79 6.83 -4.49 -2.94
CA ALA A 79 5.69 -4.57 -3.86
C ALA A 79 4.64 -3.48 -3.61
N THR A 80 4.77 -2.72 -2.51
CA THR A 80 3.78 -1.71 -2.13
C THR A 80 4.17 -0.33 -2.64
N PHE A 81 3.20 0.36 -3.21
CA PHE A 81 3.32 1.77 -3.59
C PHE A 81 2.04 2.52 -3.23
N VAL A 82 2.08 3.85 -3.31
CA VAL A 82 0.92 4.70 -3.08
C VAL A 82 0.62 5.52 -4.34
N ILE A 83 -0.66 5.75 -4.59
CA ILE A 83 -1.14 6.56 -5.71
C ILE A 83 -2.26 7.47 -5.24
N ARG A 84 -2.33 8.69 -5.79
CA ARG A 84 -3.43 9.62 -5.55
C ARG A 84 -4.53 9.39 -6.59
N VAL A 85 -5.77 9.37 -6.12
CA VAL A 85 -6.96 9.25 -6.96
C VAL A 85 -7.27 10.59 -7.62
N GLN A 86 -7.68 10.52 -8.88
CA GLN A 86 -8.29 11.63 -9.61
C GLN A 86 -9.60 11.15 -10.22
N GLY A 87 -10.68 11.91 -9.97
CA GLY A 87 -12.01 11.63 -10.53
C GLY A 87 -12.98 10.98 -9.56
N LYS A 88 -14.20 10.70 -10.04
CA LYS A 88 -15.35 10.31 -9.23
C LYS A 88 -15.90 8.92 -9.56
N SER A 89 -15.24 8.15 -10.42
CA SER A 89 -15.76 6.87 -10.90
C SER A 89 -15.84 5.77 -9.84
N MET A 90 -15.35 6.02 -8.61
CA MET A 90 -15.28 5.04 -7.52
C MET A 90 -15.95 5.54 -6.22
N THR A 91 -16.78 6.57 -6.28
CA THR A 91 -17.37 7.23 -5.10
C THR A 91 -18.32 6.34 -4.32
N ASP A 92 -19.13 5.49 -4.98
CA ASP A 92 -20.09 4.62 -4.29
C ASP A 92 -19.42 3.45 -3.55
N VAL A 93 -18.14 3.22 -3.80
CA VAL A 93 -17.31 2.27 -3.05
C VAL A 93 -16.38 2.96 -2.02
N GLY A 94 -16.62 4.25 -1.76
CA GLY A 94 -15.92 5.01 -0.72
C GLY A 94 -14.55 5.53 -1.13
N ILE A 95 -14.25 5.62 -2.42
CA ILE A 95 -13.00 6.21 -2.93
C ILE A 95 -13.33 7.50 -3.66
N ASN A 96 -12.80 8.61 -3.14
CA ASN A 96 -13.10 9.95 -3.60
C ASN A 96 -11.91 10.59 -4.32
N ASP A 97 -12.19 11.67 -5.04
CA ASP A 97 -11.16 12.48 -5.65
C ASP A 97 -10.19 13.02 -4.58
N GLY A 98 -8.89 12.91 -4.84
CA GLY A 98 -7.84 13.34 -3.92
C GLY A 98 -7.39 12.29 -2.90
N ASP A 99 -8.11 11.19 -2.72
CA ASP A 99 -7.73 10.09 -1.82
C ASP A 99 -6.37 9.50 -2.18
N ILE A 100 -5.70 8.92 -1.18
CA ILE A 100 -4.44 8.19 -1.36
C ILE A 100 -4.73 6.70 -1.18
N LEU A 101 -4.38 5.91 -2.18
CA LEU A 101 -4.51 4.46 -2.16
C LEU A 101 -3.16 3.81 -1.84
N VAL A 102 -3.17 2.82 -0.95
CA VAL A 102 -2.05 1.89 -0.77
C VAL A 102 -2.31 0.67 -1.65
N VAL A 103 -1.35 0.32 -2.47
CA VAL A 103 -1.49 -0.70 -3.51
C VAL A 103 -0.38 -1.72 -3.38
N ASP A 104 -0.72 -2.99 -3.38
CA ASP A 104 0.24 -4.10 -3.35
C ASP A 104 0.20 -4.88 -4.67
N LYS A 105 1.36 -4.94 -5.34
CA LYS A 105 1.53 -5.66 -6.61
C LYS A 105 1.67 -7.17 -6.44
N SER A 106 2.00 -7.62 -5.24
CA SER A 106 2.23 -9.05 -4.97
C SER A 106 0.95 -9.83 -4.73
N LEU A 107 -0.17 -9.13 -4.51
CA LEU A 107 -1.45 -9.75 -4.25
C LEU A 107 -2.14 -10.19 -5.54
N THR A 108 -2.69 -11.39 -5.52
CA THR A 108 -3.58 -11.86 -6.58
C THR A 108 -4.98 -11.25 -6.36
N PRO A 109 -5.50 -10.48 -7.32
CA PRO A 109 -6.81 -9.86 -7.18
C PRO A 109 -7.91 -10.94 -7.17
N LYS A 110 -8.88 -10.76 -6.27
CA LYS A 110 -10.09 -11.58 -6.15
C LYS A 110 -11.27 -10.88 -6.83
N ASN A 111 -12.36 -11.62 -7.03
CA ASN A 111 -13.61 -11.02 -7.50
C ASN A 111 -14.04 -9.90 -6.55
N PHE A 112 -14.45 -8.77 -7.11
CA PHE A 112 -14.77 -7.50 -6.43
C PHE A 112 -13.60 -6.79 -5.75
N SER A 113 -12.34 -7.20 -5.98
CA SER A 113 -11.20 -6.42 -5.53
C SER A 113 -11.13 -5.08 -6.26
N THR A 114 -10.87 -4.01 -5.53
CA THR A 114 -10.46 -2.74 -6.13
C THR A 114 -9.00 -2.85 -6.56
N VAL A 115 -8.73 -2.52 -7.80
CA VAL A 115 -7.42 -2.67 -8.42
C VAL A 115 -6.97 -1.39 -9.11
N ILE A 116 -5.66 -1.24 -9.24
CA ILE A 116 -5.07 -0.34 -10.21
C ILE A 116 -4.80 -1.16 -11.47
N ALA A 117 -5.35 -0.74 -12.58
CA ALA A 117 -5.13 -1.36 -13.87
C ALA A 117 -4.49 -0.37 -14.84
N ASN A 118 -3.67 -0.89 -15.75
CA ASN A 118 -3.28 -0.18 -16.94
C ASN A 118 -4.30 -0.49 -18.02
N VAL A 119 -4.85 0.54 -18.63
CA VAL A 119 -5.79 0.46 -19.74
C VAL A 119 -5.30 1.42 -20.81
N HIS A 120 -4.76 0.90 -21.92
CA HIS A 120 -4.21 1.69 -23.02
C HIS A 120 -3.19 2.76 -22.54
N ASP A 121 -2.19 2.31 -21.74
CA ASP A 121 -1.14 3.15 -21.12
C ASP A 121 -1.62 4.16 -20.07
N GLU A 122 -2.89 4.13 -19.67
CA GLU A 122 -3.41 4.93 -18.58
C GLU A 122 -3.65 4.08 -17.32
N LEU A 123 -3.25 4.62 -16.16
CA LEU A 123 -3.55 4.00 -14.87
C LEU A 123 -4.94 4.41 -14.39
N VAL A 124 -5.78 3.42 -14.17
CA VAL A 124 -7.15 3.61 -13.70
C VAL A 124 -7.44 2.82 -12.43
N VAL A 125 -8.33 3.36 -11.58
CA VAL A 125 -8.87 2.65 -10.42
C VAL A 125 -10.20 2.03 -10.82
N LYS A 126 -10.33 0.72 -10.69
CA LYS A 126 -11.55 -0.02 -11.06
C LYS A 126 -11.78 -1.19 -10.09
N ASN A 127 -13.00 -1.73 -10.09
CA ASN A 127 -13.30 -3.01 -9.46
C ASN A 127 -13.14 -4.13 -10.47
N LEU A 128 -12.46 -5.20 -10.06
CA LEU A 128 -12.38 -6.42 -10.86
C LEU A 128 -13.68 -7.23 -10.65
N VAL A 129 -14.37 -7.53 -11.71
CA VAL A 129 -15.54 -8.42 -11.70
C VAL A 129 -15.21 -9.65 -12.55
N GLN A 130 -15.31 -10.83 -11.95
CA GLN A 130 -15.12 -12.08 -12.64
C GLN A 130 -16.48 -12.79 -12.83
N GLU A 131 -16.84 -13.04 -14.09
CA GLU A 131 -18.06 -13.74 -14.46
C GLU A 131 -17.72 -14.93 -15.36
N ARG A 132 -17.92 -16.15 -14.85
CA ARG A 132 -17.49 -17.40 -15.51
C ARG A 132 -15.98 -17.29 -15.86
N ASP A 133 -15.63 -17.36 -17.13
CA ASP A 133 -14.26 -17.31 -17.64
C ASP A 133 -13.78 -15.91 -18.06
N LYS A 134 -14.61 -14.88 -17.87
CA LYS A 134 -14.33 -13.51 -18.29
C LYS A 134 -14.06 -12.62 -17.10
N LYS A 135 -13.09 -11.72 -17.24
CA LYS A 135 -12.76 -10.68 -16.26
C LYS A 135 -13.08 -9.31 -16.84
N PHE A 136 -13.68 -8.48 -16.02
CA PHE A 136 -14.05 -7.12 -16.39
C PHE A 136 -13.53 -6.14 -15.35
N LEU A 137 -13.18 -4.95 -15.81
CA LEU A 137 -12.96 -3.79 -14.97
C LEU A 137 -14.24 -2.94 -15.00
N THR A 138 -14.77 -2.61 -13.84
CA THR A 138 -15.99 -1.81 -13.70
C THR A 138 -15.76 -0.60 -12.82
N SER A 139 -16.50 0.46 -13.06
CA SER A 139 -16.53 1.60 -12.14
C SER A 139 -17.27 1.25 -10.85
N GLY A 140 -16.89 1.93 -9.76
CA GLY A 140 -17.54 1.81 -8.46
C GLY A 140 -18.53 2.93 -8.18
N SER A 141 -19.09 3.55 -9.21
CA SER A 141 -20.13 4.57 -9.11
C SER A 141 -21.23 4.26 -10.11
N LYS A 142 -22.49 4.48 -9.70
CA LYS A 142 -23.67 4.27 -10.55
C LYS A 142 -23.76 5.25 -11.72
N GLU A 143 -23.10 6.39 -11.61
CA GLU A 143 -23.02 7.38 -12.69
C GLU A 143 -22.15 6.90 -13.86
N PHE A 144 -21.23 5.97 -13.58
CA PHE A 144 -20.28 5.45 -14.56
C PHE A 144 -20.55 3.97 -14.79
N THR A 145 -21.16 3.63 -15.90
CA THR A 145 -21.52 2.25 -16.26
C THR A 145 -20.44 1.55 -17.08
N ASP A 146 -19.21 2.10 -17.07
CA ASP A 146 -18.08 1.56 -17.85
C ASP A 146 -17.77 0.12 -17.44
N ARG A 147 -17.70 -0.72 -18.45
CA ARG A 147 -17.33 -2.12 -18.28
C ARG A 147 -16.32 -2.50 -19.35
N ILE A 148 -15.08 -2.70 -18.94
CA ILE A 148 -13.96 -3.00 -19.81
C ILE A 148 -13.64 -4.49 -19.66
N LEU A 149 -13.72 -5.24 -20.76
CA LEU A 149 -13.33 -6.65 -20.78
C LEU A 149 -11.79 -6.74 -20.79
N ILE A 150 -11.22 -7.54 -19.91
CA ILE A 150 -9.79 -7.84 -19.94
C ILE A 150 -9.57 -9.00 -20.91
N ASN A 151 -9.00 -8.71 -22.08
CA ASN A 151 -8.59 -9.68 -23.08
C ASN A 151 -7.07 -9.84 -23.07
N GLU A 152 -6.57 -11.02 -23.40
CA GLU A 152 -5.12 -11.28 -23.51
C GLU A 152 -4.46 -10.54 -24.68
N ASP A 153 -5.25 -10.13 -25.66
CA ASP A 153 -4.80 -9.44 -26.88
C ASP A 153 -4.73 -7.91 -26.74
N GLU A 154 -5.20 -7.35 -25.61
CA GLU A 154 -5.20 -5.91 -25.36
C GLU A 154 -4.16 -5.55 -24.29
N ASP A 155 -3.59 -4.34 -24.37
CA ASP A 155 -2.64 -3.80 -23.38
C ASP A 155 -3.37 -3.41 -22.08
N ILE A 156 -4.18 -4.35 -21.55
CA ILE A 156 -4.92 -4.19 -20.31
C ILE A 156 -4.42 -5.20 -19.29
N PHE A 157 -3.82 -4.71 -18.23
CA PHE A 157 -3.34 -5.57 -17.14
C PHE A 157 -3.52 -4.94 -15.77
N ILE A 158 -3.69 -5.79 -14.76
CA ILE A 158 -3.79 -5.34 -13.37
C ILE A 158 -2.40 -5.09 -12.82
N TRP A 159 -2.17 -3.87 -12.36
CA TRP A 159 -0.88 -3.43 -11.82
C TRP A 159 -0.74 -3.72 -10.33
N GLY A 160 -1.83 -3.73 -9.58
CA GLY A 160 -1.84 -4.09 -8.17
C GLY A 160 -3.23 -4.02 -7.54
N VAL A 161 -3.35 -4.55 -6.34
CA VAL A 161 -4.58 -4.59 -5.54
C VAL A 161 -4.55 -3.47 -4.51
N VAL A 162 -5.61 -2.68 -4.43
CA VAL A 162 -5.78 -1.65 -3.39
C VAL A 162 -6.03 -2.33 -2.06
N THR A 163 -5.20 -2.04 -1.06
CA THR A 163 -5.30 -2.60 0.29
C THR A 163 -5.90 -1.63 1.29
N TYR A 164 -5.60 -0.33 1.14
CA TYR A 164 -6.12 0.73 2.02
C TYR A 164 -6.39 2.00 1.24
N VAL A 165 -7.34 2.77 1.77
CA VAL A 165 -7.69 4.11 1.28
C VAL A 165 -7.48 5.10 2.42
N PHE A 166 -6.72 6.16 2.18
CA PHE A 166 -6.61 7.29 3.10
C PHE A 166 -7.47 8.44 2.58
N HIS A 167 -8.51 8.71 3.33
CA HIS A 167 -9.43 9.80 3.08
C HIS A 167 -9.23 10.90 4.12
N SER A 168 -9.04 12.15 3.66
CA SER A 168 -9.00 13.31 4.55
C SER A 168 -10.42 13.83 4.80
N VAL A 169 -10.76 14.02 6.06
CA VAL A 169 -12.06 14.56 6.47
C VAL A 169 -12.06 16.08 6.70
N TYR A 170 -10.95 16.76 6.35
CA TYR A 170 -10.76 18.22 6.44
C TYR A 170 -10.68 18.85 5.06
#